data_11d0eeb5f892b2b121959eb805cf1b20
#
_entry.id   11d0eeb5f892b2b121959eb805cf1b20
#
_cell.length_a   1.000
_cell.length_b   1.000
_cell.length_c   1.000
_cell.angle_alpha   90.00
_cell.angle_beta   90.00
_cell.angle_gamma   90.00
#
_symmetry.space_group_name_H-M   'P 1'
#
loop_
_entity.id
_entity.type
_entity.pdbx_description
1 polymer ?
#
loop_
_entity_poly.entity_id
_entity_poly.type
_entity_poly.pdbx_seq_one_letter_code
_entity_poly.pdbx_strand_id
1 'polypeptide(L)'
;MSDLVPGRESRFATPHGDARTLTARATNPAATLLLSHGAGGGINSRDLVALAESLPRNGVTVVCFEQPWVLAGRKAATPPPTLDDGFRAAARRLRSRVPLIVGGRSAGARSAARCAQELGAAGCLALAFPLHLPGRPEKSRVHELVGAGVPTLVVQGERDTFGTPEEFPDDTEMAVIPGGDHGFKVPKAGPVTPDEAMGIVVEATLEWITREVVGESSGG
;
A
#
# COMPACT_ATOMS: atom_id res chain seq x y z
N MET A 1 4.48 19.18 -2.94
CA MET A 1 4.07 18.07 -2.07
C MET A 1 4.92 18.10 -0.80
N SER A 2 4.34 17.78 0.36
CA SER A 2 5.07 17.62 1.62
C SER A 2 6.00 16.39 1.52
N ASP A 3 7.11 16.43 2.26
CA ASP A 3 8.00 15.25 2.39
C ASP A 3 7.57 14.30 3.53
N LEU A 4 6.46 14.62 4.22
CA LEU A 4 5.96 13.88 5.37
C LEU A 4 4.49 13.52 5.22
N VAL A 5 4.12 12.31 5.65
CA VAL A 5 2.73 11.90 5.74
C VAL A 5 1.97 12.84 6.69
N PRO A 6 0.88 13.48 6.23
CA PRO A 6 0.07 14.32 7.09
C PRO A 6 -0.76 13.50 8.08
N GLY A 7 -1.19 14.13 9.17
CA GLY A 7 -2.21 13.55 10.03
C GLY A 7 -1.82 13.42 11.50
N ARG A 8 -2.69 12.75 12.26
CA ARG A 8 -2.53 12.55 13.70
C ARG A 8 -1.71 11.29 13.98
N GLU A 9 -0.64 11.44 14.74
CA GLU A 9 0.15 10.30 15.24
C GLU A 9 -0.58 9.57 16.39
N SER A 10 -0.47 8.24 16.39
CA SER A 10 -0.85 7.37 17.50
C SER A 10 0.19 6.26 17.65
N ARG A 11 0.74 6.08 18.85
CA ARG A 11 1.69 5.02 19.18
C ARG A 11 1.00 3.90 19.94
N PHE A 12 1.47 2.67 19.75
CA PHE A 12 0.91 1.49 20.40
C PHE A 12 1.91 0.33 20.41
N ALA A 13 1.75 -0.55 21.41
CA ALA A 13 2.53 -1.77 21.50
C ALA A 13 2.03 -2.84 20.53
N THR A 14 2.96 -3.56 19.94
CA THR A 14 2.74 -4.79 19.17
C THR A 14 3.51 -5.94 19.81
N PRO A 15 3.31 -7.21 19.39
CA PRO A 15 4.14 -8.32 19.88
C PRO A 15 5.65 -8.16 19.63
N HIS A 16 6.04 -7.24 18.73
CA HIS A 16 7.41 -7.05 18.29
C HIS A 16 8.00 -5.67 18.64
N GLY A 17 7.37 -4.96 19.57
CA GLY A 17 7.76 -3.63 20.02
C GLY A 17 6.75 -2.54 19.66
N ASP A 18 7.09 -1.30 20.00
CA ASP A 18 6.23 -0.16 19.73
C ASP A 18 6.15 0.16 18.23
N ALA A 19 4.96 0.47 17.80
CA ALA A 19 4.65 0.93 16.45
C ALA A 19 3.90 2.25 16.49
N ARG A 20 3.75 2.90 15.33
CA ARG A 20 2.89 4.08 15.21
C ARG A 20 2.06 4.08 13.93
N THR A 21 0.99 4.83 13.97
CA THR A 21 0.22 5.21 12.80
C THR A 21 0.15 6.73 12.66
N LEU A 22 0.16 7.22 11.43
CA LEU A 22 -0.27 8.57 11.08
C LEU A 22 -1.59 8.48 10.33
N THR A 23 -2.61 9.19 10.80
CA THR A 23 -3.97 9.12 10.26
C THR A 23 -4.36 10.44 9.63
N ALA A 24 -4.48 10.48 8.32
CA ALA A 24 -5.08 11.54 7.55
C ALA A 24 -6.58 11.26 7.38
N ARG A 25 -7.42 11.97 8.13
CA ARG A 25 -8.86 11.70 8.21
C ARG A 25 -9.66 12.39 7.11
N ALA A 26 -10.56 11.62 6.48
CA ALA A 26 -11.67 12.18 5.72
C ALA A 26 -12.75 12.74 6.68
N THR A 27 -13.42 13.81 6.30
CA THR A 27 -14.52 14.41 7.07
C THR A 27 -15.73 13.46 7.11
N ASN A 28 -16.09 12.91 5.95
CA ASN A 28 -17.17 11.91 5.81
C ASN A 28 -16.58 10.66 5.17
N PRO A 29 -16.02 9.72 5.96
CA PRO A 29 -15.33 8.57 5.39
C PRO A 29 -16.32 7.57 4.79
N ALA A 30 -16.10 7.21 3.53
CA ALA A 30 -16.73 6.09 2.84
C ALA A 30 -15.89 4.81 2.94
N ALA A 31 -14.56 4.95 3.12
CA ALA A 31 -13.64 3.84 3.32
C ALA A 31 -12.45 4.24 4.22
N THR A 32 -11.74 3.24 4.75
CA THR A 32 -10.47 3.42 5.46
C THR A 32 -9.40 2.60 4.76
N LEU A 33 -8.30 3.23 4.36
CA LEU A 33 -7.14 2.60 3.75
C LEU A 33 -5.99 2.52 4.77
N LEU A 34 -5.60 1.30 5.16
CA LEU A 34 -4.42 1.04 5.99
C LEU A 34 -3.23 0.70 5.11
N LEU A 35 -2.16 1.50 5.17
CA LEU A 35 -0.96 1.34 4.37
C LEU A 35 0.27 1.03 5.22
N SER A 36 1.03 0.00 4.85
CA SER A 36 2.36 -0.28 5.40
C SER A 36 3.47 0.06 4.40
N HIS A 37 4.64 0.42 4.93
CA HIS A 37 5.79 0.83 4.13
C HIS A 37 6.66 -0.34 3.66
N GLY A 38 7.59 -0.07 2.75
CA GLY A 38 8.59 -1.02 2.26
C GLY A 38 9.77 -1.24 3.21
N ALA A 39 10.65 -2.19 2.85
CA ALA A 39 11.81 -2.58 3.66
C ALA A 39 12.93 -1.52 3.68
N GLY A 40 12.96 -0.60 2.72
CA GLY A 40 14.00 0.43 2.59
C GLY A 40 13.75 1.74 3.33
N GLY A 41 12.66 1.86 4.09
CA GLY A 41 12.34 3.13 4.75
C GLY A 41 11.02 3.10 5.51
N GLY A 42 10.68 4.20 6.17
CA GLY A 42 9.42 4.40 6.88
C GLY A 42 8.28 4.85 5.96
N ILE A 43 7.28 5.44 6.58
CA ILE A 43 6.01 5.82 5.93
C ILE A 43 6.10 7.04 5.00
N ASN A 44 7.23 7.75 4.95
CA ASN A 44 7.38 8.98 4.16
C ASN A 44 7.84 8.74 2.71
N SER A 45 7.53 7.59 2.12
CA SER A 45 7.69 7.40 0.68
C SER A 45 6.69 8.27 -0.09
N ARG A 46 7.09 8.75 -1.29
CA ARG A 46 6.32 9.73 -2.07
C ARG A 46 4.90 9.26 -2.39
N ASP A 47 4.74 7.98 -2.67
CA ASP A 47 3.47 7.33 -2.95
C ASP A 47 2.53 7.33 -1.73
N LEU A 48 3.03 6.95 -0.53
CA LEU A 48 2.22 6.98 0.68
C LEU A 48 1.85 8.41 1.08
N VAL A 49 2.79 9.35 0.93
CA VAL A 49 2.52 10.78 1.17
C VAL A 49 1.44 11.30 0.21
N ALA A 50 1.56 11.02 -1.09
CA ALA A 50 0.60 11.44 -2.11
C ALA A 50 -0.82 10.93 -1.82
N LEU A 51 -0.95 9.65 -1.46
CA LEU A 51 -2.23 9.06 -1.07
C LEU A 51 -2.80 9.71 0.20
N ALA A 52 -1.96 9.93 1.23
CA ALA A 52 -2.40 10.53 2.48
C ALA A 52 -2.79 12.01 2.36
N GLU A 53 -2.21 12.75 1.41
CA GLU A 53 -2.57 14.14 1.11
C GLU A 53 -3.87 14.25 0.28
N SER A 54 -4.09 13.29 -0.64
CA SER A 54 -5.13 13.43 -1.67
C SER A 54 -6.43 12.71 -1.33
N LEU A 55 -6.36 11.47 -0.85
CA LEU A 55 -7.56 10.62 -0.67
C LEU A 55 -8.54 11.12 0.40
N PRO A 56 -8.13 11.80 1.50
CA PRO A 56 -9.09 12.28 2.50
C PRO A 56 -10.12 13.26 1.97
N ARG A 57 -9.76 14.05 0.96
CA ARG A 57 -10.69 14.98 0.28
C ARG A 57 -11.78 14.27 -0.52
N ASN A 58 -11.55 13.00 -0.84
CA ASN A 58 -12.44 12.12 -1.61
C ASN A 58 -13.11 11.05 -0.73
N GLY A 59 -13.20 11.28 0.58
CA GLY A 59 -13.93 10.38 1.49
C GLY A 59 -13.15 9.13 1.93
N VAL A 60 -11.84 9.04 1.69
CA VAL A 60 -11.04 7.88 2.15
C VAL A 60 -10.10 8.30 3.27
N THR A 61 -10.32 7.80 4.49
CA THR A 61 -9.36 7.97 5.58
C THR A 61 -8.12 7.13 5.30
N VAL A 62 -6.94 7.75 5.29
CA VAL A 62 -5.66 7.05 5.09
C VAL A 62 -4.92 6.91 6.41
N VAL A 63 -4.50 5.69 6.72
CA VAL A 63 -3.73 5.35 7.92
C VAL A 63 -2.40 4.74 7.48
N CYS A 64 -1.32 5.50 7.60
CA CYS A 64 0.02 5.01 7.34
C CYS A 64 0.60 4.39 8.61
N PHE A 65 0.90 3.10 8.55
CA PHE A 65 1.44 2.30 9.63
C PHE A 65 2.95 2.14 9.50
N GLU A 66 3.66 2.54 10.55
CA GLU A 66 5.11 2.35 10.64
C GLU A 66 5.45 1.19 11.55
N GLN A 67 6.18 0.24 11.00
CA GLN A 67 6.56 -1.02 11.62
C GLN A 67 7.49 -0.82 12.83
N PRO A 68 7.42 -1.70 13.86
CA PRO A 68 8.22 -1.59 15.07
C PRO A 68 9.73 -1.50 14.83
N TRP A 69 10.25 -2.22 13.83
CA TRP A 69 11.67 -2.22 13.53
C TRP A 69 12.20 -0.84 13.10
N VAL A 70 11.36 -0.01 12.45
CA VAL A 70 11.73 1.36 12.08
C VAL A 70 11.82 2.26 13.33
N LEU A 71 10.80 2.19 14.20
CA LEU A 71 10.80 2.94 15.45
C LEU A 71 11.98 2.55 16.36
N ALA A 72 12.40 1.29 16.31
CA ALA A 72 13.57 0.80 17.01
C ALA A 72 14.91 1.21 16.36
N GLY A 73 14.88 2.00 15.27
CA GLY A 73 16.08 2.46 14.57
C GLY A 73 16.82 1.35 13.80
N ARG A 74 16.21 0.21 13.55
CA ARG A 74 16.83 -0.89 12.80
C ARG A 74 16.87 -0.56 11.32
N LYS A 75 17.96 -0.93 10.64
CA LYS A 75 18.16 -0.69 9.20
C LYS A 75 17.56 -1.78 8.30
N ALA A 76 17.31 -2.96 8.84
CA ALA A 76 16.80 -4.10 8.09
C ALA A 76 15.38 -4.44 8.52
N ALA A 77 14.52 -4.69 7.53
CA ALA A 77 13.18 -5.19 7.79
C ALA A 77 13.20 -6.56 8.48
N THR A 78 12.22 -6.77 9.33
CA THR A 78 12.03 -8.06 9.99
C THR A 78 11.47 -9.11 9.02
N PRO A 79 11.56 -10.41 9.35
CA PRO A 79 10.99 -11.49 8.52
C PRO A 79 9.48 -11.31 8.26
N PRO A 80 8.94 -11.86 7.17
CA PRO A 80 7.55 -11.71 6.80
C PRO A 80 6.52 -11.97 7.91
N PRO A 81 6.60 -13.04 8.72
CA PRO A 81 5.64 -13.26 9.81
C PRO A 81 5.60 -12.11 10.82
N THR A 82 6.76 -11.54 11.16
CA THR A 82 6.86 -10.40 12.08
C THR A 82 6.23 -9.13 11.49
N LEU A 83 6.40 -8.90 10.18
CA LEU A 83 5.73 -7.79 9.48
C LEU A 83 4.21 -7.95 9.51
N ASP A 84 3.74 -9.16 9.30
CA ASP A 84 2.32 -9.49 9.27
C ASP A 84 1.67 -9.35 10.65
N ASP A 85 2.34 -9.78 11.72
CA ASP A 85 1.87 -9.58 13.10
C ASP A 85 1.73 -8.10 13.44
N GLY A 86 2.72 -7.27 13.06
CA GLY A 86 2.67 -5.82 13.23
C GLY A 86 1.50 -5.21 12.44
N PHE A 87 1.29 -5.65 11.21
CA PHE A 87 0.21 -5.17 10.35
C PHE A 87 -1.17 -5.53 10.91
N ARG A 88 -1.36 -6.79 11.35
CA ARG A 88 -2.58 -7.23 12.04
C ARG A 88 -2.85 -6.42 13.31
N ALA A 89 -1.81 -6.14 14.10
CA ALA A 89 -1.96 -5.34 15.31
C ALA A 89 -2.43 -3.92 14.99
N ALA A 90 -1.92 -3.30 13.90
CA ALA A 90 -2.39 -2.00 13.44
C ALA A 90 -3.85 -2.06 12.98
N ALA A 91 -4.22 -3.03 12.14
CA ALA A 91 -5.58 -3.19 11.63
C ALA A 91 -6.62 -3.38 12.75
N ARG A 92 -6.33 -4.22 13.74
CA ARG A 92 -7.23 -4.47 14.90
C ARG A 92 -7.49 -3.23 15.76
N ARG A 93 -6.65 -2.20 15.68
CA ARG A 93 -6.86 -0.92 16.38
C ARG A 93 -7.79 0.02 15.62
N LEU A 94 -7.97 -0.21 14.34
CA LEU A 94 -8.86 0.61 13.52
C LEU A 94 -10.31 0.25 13.84
N ARG A 95 -11.00 1.13 14.58
CA ARG A 95 -12.44 1.00 14.86
C ARG A 95 -13.22 1.68 13.73
N SER A 96 -13.01 1.21 12.49
CA SER A 96 -13.74 1.75 11.35
C SER A 96 -15.16 1.18 11.31
N ARG A 97 -16.13 2.05 10.95
CA ARG A 97 -17.52 1.65 10.64
C ARG A 97 -17.77 1.58 9.14
N VAL A 98 -16.74 1.86 8.35
CA VAL A 98 -16.73 1.80 6.89
C VAL A 98 -15.79 0.69 6.43
N PRO A 99 -15.89 0.23 5.18
CA PRO A 99 -15.03 -0.80 4.64
C PRO A 99 -13.54 -0.53 4.90
N LEU A 100 -12.80 -1.56 5.30
CA LEU A 100 -11.35 -1.53 5.47
C LEU A 100 -10.69 -2.01 4.18
N ILE A 101 -9.83 -1.17 3.63
CA ILE A 101 -8.91 -1.53 2.55
C ILE A 101 -7.53 -1.67 3.19
N VAL A 102 -6.85 -2.75 2.89
CA VAL A 102 -5.46 -2.96 3.31
C VAL A 102 -4.53 -2.71 2.14
N GLY A 103 -3.31 -2.28 2.42
CA GLY A 103 -2.36 -2.05 1.34
C GLY A 103 -0.97 -1.72 1.86
N GLY A 104 -0.09 -1.40 0.93
CA GLY A 104 1.26 -0.96 1.27
C GLY A 104 2.18 -0.97 0.08
N ARG A 105 3.42 -0.65 0.35
CA ARG A 105 4.48 -0.55 -0.64
C ARG A 105 5.50 -1.69 -0.47
N SER A 106 5.86 -2.37 -1.57
CA SER A 106 6.91 -3.40 -1.58
C SER A 106 6.69 -4.48 -0.51
N ALA A 107 7.53 -4.57 0.51
CA ALA A 107 7.35 -5.51 1.62
C ALA A 107 6.01 -5.30 2.35
N GLY A 108 5.54 -4.05 2.45
CA GLY A 108 4.22 -3.72 2.99
C GLY A 108 3.07 -4.21 2.12
N ALA A 109 3.20 -4.17 0.79
CA ALA A 109 2.21 -4.72 -0.14
C ALA A 109 2.05 -6.23 0.04
N ARG A 110 3.17 -6.95 0.18
CA ARG A 110 3.16 -8.38 0.46
C ARG A 110 2.50 -8.72 1.79
N SER A 111 2.81 -7.95 2.84
CA SER A 111 2.19 -8.13 4.16
C SER A 111 0.68 -7.88 4.11
N ALA A 112 0.26 -6.82 3.42
CA ALA A 112 -1.16 -6.51 3.22
C ALA A 112 -1.89 -7.64 2.48
N ALA A 113 -1.32 -8.14 1.37
CA ALA A 113 -1.92 -9.24 0.61
C ALA A 113 -2.09 -10.51 1.45
N ARG A 114 -1.04 -10.93 2.20
CA ARG A 114 -1.13 -12.11 3.08
C ARG A 114 -2.14 -11.97 4.23
N CYS A 115 -2.42 -10.74 4.66
CA CYS A 115 -3.33 -10.47 5.79
C CYS A 115 -4.76 -10.11 5.35
N ALA A 116 -5.00 -9.80 4.08
CA ALA A 116 -6.24 -9.20 3.58
C ALA A 116 -7.48 -10.01 3.95
N GLN A 117 -7.49 -11.30 3.63
CA GLN A 117 -8.64 -12.18 3.88
C GLN A 117 -8.91 -12.35 5.38
N GLU A 118 -7.86 -12.60 6.18
CA GLU A 118 -8.01 -12.75 7.65
C GLU A 118 -8.55 -11.49 8.31
N LEU A 119 -8.20 -10.31 7.79
CA LEU A 119 -8.66 -9.02 8.31
C LEU A 119 -10.06 -8.63 7.84
N GLY A 120 -10.69 -9.43 6.98
CA GLY A 120 -11.98 -9.09 6.38
C GLY A 120 -11.90 -7.81 5.56
N ALA A 121 -10.79 -7.59 4.87
CA ALA A 121 -10.60 -6.40 4.05
C ALA A 121 -11.56 -6.43 2.86
N ALA A 122 -12.10 -5.27 2.51
CA ALA A 122 -12.94 -5.09 1.31
C ALA A 122 -12.10 -5.00 0.03
N GLY A 123 -10.78 -4.79 0.16
CA GLY A 123 -9.86 -4.76 -0.97
C GLY A 123 -8.40 -4.66 -0.53
N CYS A 124 -7.48 -4.89 -1.48
CA CYS A 124 -6.03 -4.81 -1.27
C CYS A 124 -5.36 -3.90 -2.29
N LEU A 125 -4.60 -2.90 -1.84
CA LEU A 125 -3.79 -2.02 -2.68
C LEU A 125 -2.32 -2.43 -2.61
N ALA A 126 -1.75 -2.94 -3.69
CA ALA A 126 -0.37 -3.39 -3.78
C ALA A 126 0.48 -2.40 -4.60
N LEU A 127 1.22 -1.53 -3.91
CA LEU A 127 2.12 -0.55 -4.54
C LEU A 127 3.52 -1.16 -4.73
N ALA A 128 4.03 -1.17 -5.97
CA ALA A 128 5.31 -1.77 -6.33
C ALA A 128 5.47 -3.16 -5.70
N PHE A 129 4.56 -4.08 -6.05
CA PHE A 129 4.57 -5.44 -5.51
C PHE A 129 5.81 -6.19 -5.99
N PRO A 130 6.70 -6.65 -5.07
CA PRO A 130 7.93 -7.33 -5.49
C PRO A 130 7.64 -8.79 -5.83
N LEU A 131 7.25 -9.03 -7.08
CA LEU A 131 6.88 -10.34 -7.59
C LEU A 131 7.99 -11.38 -7.39
N HIS A 132 9.25 -10.94 -7.50
CA HIS A 132 10.45 -11.74 -7.20
C HIS A 132 11.60 -10.84 -6.74
N LEU A 133 12.74 -11.41 -6.41
CA LEU A 133 13.98 -10.64 -6.25
C LEU A 133 14.60 -10.36 -7.64
N PRO A 134 15.27 -9.22 -7.83
CA PRO A 134 15.96 -8.93 -9.08
C PRO A 134 16.85 -10.08 -9.52
N GLY A 135 16.69 -10.52 -10.78
CA GLY A 135 17.43 -11.63 -11.37
C GLY A 135 17.04 -13.02 -10.86
N ARG A 136 15.91 -13.16 -10.17
CA ARG A 136 15.41 -14.46 -9.66
C ARG A 136 13.92 -14.67 -9.95
N PRO A 137 13.47 -14.63 -11.20
CA PRO A 137 12.05 -14.78 -11.55
C PRO A 137 11.50 -16.17 -11.15
N GLU A 138 12.35 -17.20 -11.08
CA GLU A 138 11.97 -18.54 -10.63
C GLU A 138 11.48 -18.60 -9.17
N LYS A 139 11.75 -17.57 -8.38
CA LYS A 139 11.27 -17.42 -6.99
C LYS A 139 10.11 -16.44 -6.89
N SER A 140 9.12 -16.64 -7.75
CA SER A 140 7.93 -15.78 -7.78
C SER A 140 7.13 -15.87 -6.48
N ARG A 141 6.59 -14.73 -6.10
CA ARG A 141 5.71 -14.51 -4.94
C ARG A 141 4.27 -14.24 -5.37
N VAL A 142 3.94 -14.57 -6.62
CA VAL A 142 2.58 -14.37 -7.15
C VAL A 142 1.51 -15.02 -6.27
N HIS A 143 1.84 -16.13 -5.63
CA HIS A 143 0.94 -16.82 -4.70
C HIS A 143 0.51 -15.95 -3.50
N GLU A 144 1.34 -15.00 -3.06
CA GLU A 144 0.95 -14.06 -1.99
C GLU A 144 -0.06 -13.03 -2.51
N LEU A 145 0.09 -12.58 -3.76
CA LEU A 145 -0.82 -11.63 -4.38
C LEU A 145 -2.19 -12.27 -4.66
N VAL A 146 -2.20 -13.43 -5.32
CA VAL A 146 -3.42 -14.20 -5.60
C VAL A 146 -4.11 -14.66 -4.32
N GLY A 147 -3.31 -14.99 -3.30
CA GLY A 147 -3.79 -15.38 -1.97
C GLY A 147 -4.43 -14.27 -1.15
N ALA A 148 -4.44 -13.03 -1.63
CA ALA A 148 -5.14 -11.93 -0.95
C ALA A 148 -6.65 -12.21 -0.80
N GLY A 149 -7.25 -12.91 -1.78
CA GLY A 149 -8.63 -13.40 -1.72
C GLY A 149 -9.70 -12.30 -1.68
N VAL A 150 -9.35 -11.08 -2.08
CA VAL A 150 -10.19 -9.87 -2.16
C VAL A 150 -9.86 -9.11 -3.44
N PRO A 151 -10.74 -8.22 -3.94
CA PRO A 151 -10.41 -7.33 -5.04
C PRO A 151 -9.07 -6.64 -4.79
N THR A 152 -8.15 -6.71 -5.76
CA THR A 152 -6.77 -6.25 -5.56
C THR A 152 -6.33 -5.39 -6.75
N LEU A 153 -5.92 -4.14 -6.46
CA LEU A 153 -5.25 -3.27 -7.41
C LEU A 153 -3.73 -3.35 -7.20
N VAL A 154 -3.00 -3.62 -8.27
CA VAL A 154 -1.53 -3.46 -8.32
C VAL A 154 -1.21 -2.14 -9.00
N VAL A 155 -0.39 -1.30 -8.38
CA VAL A 155 0.25 -0.16 -9.04
C VAL A 155 1.72 -0.49 -9.21
N GLN A 156 2.19 -0.62 -10.46
CA GLN A 156 3.52 -1.14 -10.77
C GLN A 156 4.31 -0.20 -11.67
N GLY A 157 5.61 -0.09 -11.42
CA GLY A 157 6.51 0.63 -12.31
C GLY A 157 6.81 -0.19 -13.58
N GLU A 158 6.73 0.44 -14.76
CA GLU A 158 7.00 -0.22 -16.04
C GLU A 158 8.38 -0.90 -16.09
N ARG A 159 9.37 -0.36 -15.36
CA ARG A 159 10.75 -0.86 -15.32
C ARG A 159 11.13 -1.39 -13.93
N ASP A 160 10.17 -1.88 -13.19
CA ASP A 160 10.43 -2.45 -11.86
C ASP A 160 11.20 -3.78 -11.98
N THR A 161 12.44 -3.80 -11.50
CA THR A 161 13.30 -4.99 -11.55
C THR A 161 12.87 -6.11 -10.59
N PHE A 162 11.90 -5.86 -9.71
CA PHE A 162 11.27 -6.86 -8.86
C PHE A 162 10.05 -7.52 -9.50
N GLY A 163 9.77 -7.22 -10.75
CA GLY A 163 8.69 -7.72 -11.58
C GLY A 163 8.12 -6.60 -12.43
N THR A 164 8.31 -6.69 -13.77
CA THR A 164 7.66 -5.77 -14.72
C THR A 164 6.18 -6.12 -14.87
N PRO A 165 5.32 -5.21 -15.37
CA PRO A 165 3.90 -5.48 -15.56
C PRO A 165 3.59 -6.78 -16.32
N GLU A 166 4.40 -7.11 -17.33
CA GLU A 166 4.20 -8.29 -18.19
C GLU A 166 4.49 -9.62 -17.48
N GLU A 167 5.12 -9.58 -16.29
CA GLU A 167 5.44 -10.78 -15.51
C GLU A 167 4.29 -11.17 -14.55
N PHE A 168 3.28 -10.31 -14.42
CA PHE A 168 2.10 -10.60 -13.60
C PHE A 168 1.08 -11.44 -14.39
N PRO A 169 0.16 -12.17 -13.72
CA PRO A 169 -0.95 -12.85 -14.39
C PRO A 169 -1.80 -11.88 -15.23
N ASP A 170 -2.29 -12.34 -16.37
CA ASP A 170 -3.06 -11.52 -17.33
C ASP A 170 -4.34 -10.91 -16.74
N ASP A 171 -4.91 -11.54 -15.71
CA ASP A 171 -6.12 -11.09 -15.00
C ASP A 171 -5.82 -10.14 -13.83
N THR A 172 -4.56 -9.74 -13.64
CA THR A 172 -4.18 -8.78 -12.59
C THR A 172 -4.70 -7.38 -12.92
N GLU A 173 -5.59 -6.86 -12.09
CA GLU A 173 -5.97 -5.45 -12.20
C GLU A 173 -4.79 -4.55 -11.86
N MET A 174 -4.33 -3.75 -12.84
CA MET A 174 -3.08 -3.03 -12.72
C MET A 174 -3.14 -1.63 -13.29
N ALA A 175 -2.53 -0.68 -12.56
CA ALA A 175 -2.13 0.62 -13.07
C ALA A 175 -0.62 0.67 -13.24
N VAL A 176 -0.15 1.02 -14.43
CA VAL A 176 1.28 1.08 -14.77
C VAL A 176 1.79 2.51 -14.65
N ILE A 177 2.93 2.69 -14.01
CA ILE A 177 3.66 3.98 -13.99
C ILE A 177 4.67 3.96 -15.15
N PRO A 178 4.42 4.72 -16.23
CA PRO A 178 5.30 4.71 -17.40
C PRO A 178 6.73 5.15 -17.06
N GLY A 179 7.72 4.34 -17.44
CA GLY A 179 9.12 4.56 -17.11
C GLY A 179 9.48 4.46 -15.62
N GLY A 180 8.55 4.08 -14.74
CA GLY A 180 8.75 3.97 -13.30
C GLY A 180 9.64 2.79 -12.91
N ASP A 181 10.54 3.00 -11.95
CA ASP A 181 11.28 1.92 -11.28
C ASP A 181 10.51 1.40 -10.05
N HIS A 182 11.13 0.49 -9.27
CA HIS A 182 10.56 -0.03 -8.00
C HIS A 182 10.20 1.08 -7.00
N GLY A 183 10.79 2.27 -7.11
CA GLY A 183 10.53 3.45 -6.30
C GLY A 183 9.53 4.42 -6.92
N PHE A 184 8.92 4.08 -8.05
CA PHE A 184 8.15 4.98 -8.90
C PHE A 184 8.94 6.22 -9.33
N LYS A 185 10.28 6.11 -9.35
CA LYS A 185 11.15 7.13 -9.94
C LYS A 185 11.12 7.00 -11.45
N VAL A 186 10.89 8.12 -12.12
CA VAL A 186 10.86 8.20 -13.57
C VAL A 186 12.08 8.96 -14.09
N PRO A 187 12.59 8.66 -15.31
CA PRO A 187 13.68 9.40 -15.92
C PRO A 187 13.31 10.86 -16.16
N LYS A 188 14.29 11.77 -16.13
CA LYS A 188 14.07 13.19 -16.44
C LYS A 188 13.49 13.43 -17.84
N ALA A 189 13.88 12.60 -18.82
CA ALA A 189 13.36 12.60 -20.19
C ALA A 189 12.36 11.45 -20.42
N GLY A 190 11.67 11.03 -19.38
CA GLY A 190 10.66 9.97 -19.44
C GLY A 190 9.32 10.45 -19.99
N PRO A 191 8.39 9.50 -20.19
CA PRO A 191 7.05 9.79 -20.70
C PRO A 191 6.18 10.57 -19.70
N VAL A 192 6.51 10.54 -18.42
CA VAL A 192 5.81 11.28 -17.35
C VAL A 192 6.79 11.94 -16.40
N THR A 193 6.38 13.04 -15.78
CA THR A 193 7.12 13.70 -14.71
C THR A 193 6.94 12.95 -13.37
N PRO A 194 7.81 13.22 -12.37
CA PRO A 194 7.63 12.66 -11.03
C PRO A 194 6.28 12.98 -10.38
N ASP A 195 5.69 14.13 -10.65
CA ASP A 195 4.39 14.53 -10.08
C ASP A 195 3.23 13.86 -10.82
N GLU A 196 3.33 13.72 -12.16
CA GLU A 196 2.36 12.93 -12.95
C GLU A 196 2.38 11.44 -12.52
N ALA A 197 3.55 10.87 -12.24
CA ALA A 197 3.65 9.52 -11.70
C ALA A 197 2.89 9.36 -10.38
N MET A 198 2.97 10.34 -9.46
CA MET A 198 2.19 10.32 -8.23
C MET A 198 0.71 10.57 -8.49
N GLY A 199 0.37 11.38 -9.50
CA GLY A 199 -1.01 11.55 -9.99
C GLY A 199 -1.63 10.22 -10.39
N ILE A 200 -0.93 9.41 -11.18
CA ILE A 200 -1.39 8.07 -11.59
C ILE A 200 -1.64 7.17 -10.37
N VAL A 201 -0.73 7.18 -9.37
CA VAL A 201 -0.93 6.40 -8.13
C VAL A 201 -2.23 6.80 -7.43
N VAL A 202 -2.49 8.10 -7.30
CA VAL A 202 -3.66 8.64 -6.60
C VAL A 202 -4.95 8.37 -7.38
N GLU A 203 -4.96 8.69 -8.67
CA GLU A 203 -6.14 8.57 -9.53
C GLU A 203 -6.57 7.11 -9.69
N ALA A 204 -5.63 6.21 -10.02
CA ALA A 204 -5.93 4.79 -10.13
C ALA A 204 -6.45 4.19 -8.82
N THR A 205 -5.83 4.58 -7.69
CA THR A 205 -6.29 4.11 -6.36
C THR A 205 -7.70 4.62 -6.06
N LEU A 206 -7.99 5.89 -6.32
CA LEU A 206 -9.30 6.48 -6.04
C LEU A 206 -10.40 5.89 -6.92
N GLU A 207 -10.13 5.74 -8.22
CA GLU A 207 -11.06 5.12 -9.18
C GLU A 207 -11.39 3.69 -8.76
N TRP A 208 -10.37 2.89 -8.46
CA TRP A 208 -10.53 1.52 -8.03
C TRP A 208 -11.33 1.41 -6.71
N ILE A 209 -11.01 2.22 -5.69
CA ILE A 209 -11.76 2.24 -4.42
C ILE A 209 -13.23 2.59 -4.66
N THR A 210 -13.49 3.57 -5.51
CA THR A 210 -14.85 4.01 -5.80
C THR A 210 -15.66 2.91 -6.51
N ARG A 211 -15.06 2.20 -7.43
CA ARG A 211 -15.71 1.14 -8.20
C ARG A 211 -15.91 -0.13 -7.36
N GLU A 212 -14.84 -0.64 -6.74
CA GLU A 212 -14.84 -1.98 -6.13
C GLU A 212 -15.29 -2.00 -4.68
N VAL A 213 -15.12 -0.89 -3.95
CA VAL A 213 -15.35 -0.90 -2.50
C VAL A 213 -16.56 -0.06 -2.10
N VAL A 214 -16.69 1.15 -2.66
CA VAL A 214 -17.78 2.07 -2.30
C VAL A 214 -19.03 1.80 -3.15
N GLY A 215 -18.87 1.45 -4.45
CA GLY A 215 -19.97 1.18 -5.36
C GLY A 215 -20.83 -0.01 -4.94
N GLU A 216 -20.26 -1.06 -4.40
CA GLU A 216 -20.99 -2.23 -3.88
C GLU A 216 -21.81 -1.93 -2.62
N SER A 217 -21.45 -0.90 -1.85
CA SER A 217 -22.14 -0.53 -0.60
C SER A 217 -23.48 0.19 -0.84
N SER A 218 -23.83 0.55 -2.07
CA SER A 218 -25.05 1.30 -2.42
C SER A 218 -26.21 0.42 -2.87
N GLY A 219 -26.06 -0.91 -2.86
CA GLY A 219 -27.02 -1.89 -3.36
C GLY A 219 -27.62 -2.84 -2.32
N GLY A 220 -27.57 -2.52 -1.02
CA GLY A 220 -28.14 -3.31 0.06
C GLY A 220 -29.31 -2.64 0.76
#